data_ee8b0934b7589844bd8c2a1a3a233bd7
#
_entry.id   ee8b0934b7589844bd8c2a1a3a233bd7
#
_cell.length_a   1.000
_cell.length_b   1.000
_cell.length_c   1.000
_cell.angle_alpha   90.00
_cell.angle_beta   90.00
_cell.angle_gamma   90.00
#
_symmetry.space_group_name_H-M   'P 1'
#
loop_
_entity.id
_entity.type
_entity.pdbx_description
1 polymer ?
#
loop_
_entity_poly.entity_id
_entity_poly.type
_entity_poly.pdbx_seq_one_letter_code
_entity_poly.pdbx_strand_id
1 'polypeptide(L)'
;INYTSGTTSYSKGVMIPYRALWSNTQFAFDVLKMNPGDKLVSMLPMAHMYGLAFEFLYEFCVGCHIYFLTRTPSPKIIFQAFSEVKPNLVVAVPLIIEKIIKKNVLPKLETPAMKILLKVPIINDKIKATVREQMINAFGGNFYEIIVGGAAFNQEIEQFLKSIDFPYTVGYGMTECAPIICYEDWKYFKLGSCGKAAPRMEVKILSPDPENIVGEIVCKGPNVMLGYYNNPEATAEVIDKDGWLHTGDLGVMDAEGNVTIKGRSKNMLLGPSGQNIYPEEIEDKLNNMPFVSESIIIQQADSKLAALVYPDFDDAFAHGLDNDAITQAMEENRINLNTELPAYSQIARVKIYPEEFEKTPKKSIKRFLYQEVK
;
A
#
# COMPACT_ATOMS: atom_id res chain seq x y z
N ILE A 1 0.61 -13.86 -20.73
CA ILE A 1 -0.58 -13.06 -20.34
C ILE A 1 -0.74 -13.15 -18.84
N ASN A 2 -0.90 -12.00 -18.18
CA ASN A 2 -1.27 -11.90 -16.78
C ASN A 2 -2.60 -11.13 -16.67
N TYR A 3 -3.34 -11.28 -15.58
CA TYR A 3 -4.66 -10.68 -15.45
C TYR A 3 -4.68 -9.55 -14.41
N THR A 4 -5.31 -8.43 -14.76
CA THR A 4 -5.62 -7.39 -13.77
C THR A 4 -6.68 -7.89 -12.80
N SER A 5 -6.63 -7.46 -11.55
CA SER A 5 -7.66 -7.81 -10.56
C SER A 5 -8.98 -7.03 -10.72
N GLY A 6 -9.13 -6.25 -11.80
CA GLY A 6 -10.34 -5.50 -12.16
C GLY A 6 -11.00 -4.78 -10.98
N THR A 7 -10.57 -3.58 -10.66
CA THR A 7 -11.36 -2.70 -9.76
C THR A 7 -12.62 -2.20 -10.46
N THR A 8 -12.74 -2.43 -11.76
CA THR A 8 -13.86 -2.05 -12.62
C THR A 8 -14.36 -3.28 -13.37
N SER A 9 -15.31 -4.00 -12.84
CA SER A 9 -16.16 -5.06 -13.38
C SER A 9 -15.52 -6.27 -14.12
N TYR A 10 -14.52 -6.11 -14.99
CA TYR A 10 -13.92 -7.21 -15.74
C TYR A 10 -12.39 -7.21 -15.67
N SER A 11 -11.82 -8.39 -15.40
CA SER A 11 -10.38 -8.64 -15.45
C SER A 11 -9.88 -8.56 -16.89
N LYS A 12 -8.80 -7.82 -17.16
CA LYS A 12 -8.19 -7.67 -18.48
C LYS A 12 -6.94 -8.54 -18.57
N GLY A 13 -6.74 -9.23 -19.69
CA GLY A 13 -5.52 -9.98 -19.97
C GLY A 13 -4.40 -9.06 -20.43
N VAL A 14 -3.40 -8.85 -19.60
CA VAL A 14 -2.24 -7.99 -19.88
C VAL A 14 -1.19 -8.78 -20.64
N MET A 15 -0.82 -8.34 -21.84
CA MET A 15 0.24 -8.97 -22.64
C MET A 15 1.61 -8.46 -22.21
N ILE A 16 2.27 -9.24 -21.35
CA ILE A 16 3.60 -8.94 -20.83
C ILE A 16 4.66 -9.50 -21.76
N PRO A 17 5.46 -8.68 -22.45
CA PRO A 17 6.57 -9.15 -23.27
C PRO A 17 7.75 -9.60 -22.42
N TYR A 18 8.57 -10.49 -22.97
CA TYR A 18 9.77 -10.97 -22.29
C TYR A 18 10.70 -9.82 -21.86
N ARG A 19 10.85 -8.79 -22.70
CA ARG A 19 11.65 -7.59 -22.35
C ARG A 19 11.21 -6.93 -21.05
N ALA A 20 9.90 -6.94 -20.76
CA ALA A 20 9.38 -6.30 -19.53
C ALA A 20 9.75 -7.12 -18.29
N LEU A 21 9.65 -8.45 -18.35
CA LEU A 21 10.10 -9.33 -17.28
C LEU A 21 11.61 -9.18 -17.05
N TRP A 22 12.38 -9.20 -18.14
CA TRP A 22 13.82 -9.05 -18.06
C TRP A 22 14.24 -7.68 -17.51
N SER A 23 13.59 -6.60 -17.93
CA SER A 23 13.89 -5.25 -17.42
C SER A 23 13.58 -5.12 -15.92
N ASN A 24 12.53 -5.77 -15.42
CA ASN A 24 12.25 -5.85 -13.98
C ASN A 24 13.32 -6.67 -13.23
N THR A 25 13.79 -7.76 -13.81
CA THR A 25 14.89 -8.55 -13.24
C THR A 25 16.19 -7.74 -13.22
N GLN A 26 16.51 -7.03 -14.31
CA GLN A 26 17.67 -6.14 -14.35
C GLN A 26 17.58 -4.99 -13.34
N PHE A 27 16.38 -4.39 -13.17
CA PHE A 27 16.12 -3.41 -12.11
C PHE A 27 16.53 -3.99 -10.75
N ALA A 28 16.07 -5.20 -10.45
CA ALA A 28 16.37 -5.84 -9.18
C ALA A 28 17.87 -6.11 -9.00
N PHE A 29 18.60 -6.52 -10.06
CA PHE A 29 20.05 -6.64 -10.03
C PHE A 29 20.77 -5.31 -9.78
N ASP A 30 20.22 -4.20 -10.28
CA ASP A 30 20.87 -2.89 -10.13
C ASP A 30 20.72 -2.33 -8.71
N VAL A 31 19.58 -2.62 -8.03
CA VAL A 31 19.22 -1.93 -6.79
C VAL A 31 19.08 -2.85 -5.57
N LEU A 32 18.70 -4.11 -5.73
CA LEU A 32 18.56 -5.05 -4.64
C LEU A 32 19.88 -5.79 -4.38
N LYS A 33 20.14 -6.06 -3.08
CA LYS A 33 21.46 -6.56 -2.63
C LYS A 33 21.39 -8.05 -2.26
N MET A 34 20.94 -8.89 -3.19
CA MET A 34 20.92 -10.35 -3.00
C MET A 34 22.13 -11.01 -3.65
N ASN A 35 22.65 -12.05 -3.01
CA ASN A 35 23.79 -12.82 -3.47
C ASN A 35 23.40 -14.29 -3.69
N PRO A 36 24.17 -15.06 -4.48
CA PRO A 36 23.94 -16.50 -4.58
C PRO A 36 23.96 -17.18 -3.21
N GLY A 37 22.94 -17.99 -2.95
CA GLY A 37 22.77 -18.68 -1.64
C GLY A 37 22.01 -17.88 -0.60
N ASP A 38 21.72 -16.59 -0.81
CA ASP A 38 20.82 -15.83 0.05
C ASP A 38 19.41 -16.45 0.07
N LYS A 39 18.64 -16.14 1.09
CA LYS A 39 17.34 -16.78 1.36
C LYS A 39 16.21 -15.78 1.26
N LEU A 40 15.09 -16.25 0.71
CA LEU A 40 13.83 -15.50 0.68
C LEU A 40 12.67 -16.43 1.04
N VAL A 41 11.66 -15.89 1.71
CA VAL A 41 10.36 -16.57 1.93
C VAL A 41 9.36 -15.99 0.92
N SER A 42 8.94 -16.82 -0.03
CA SER A 42 7.90 -16.46 -0.99
C SER A 42 6.53 -16.66 -0.35
N MET A 43 5.80 -15.57 -0.11
CA MET A 43 4.50 -15.57 0.55
C MET A 43 3.40 -14.88 -0.28
N LEU A 44 3.78 -14.20 -1.36
CA LEU A 44 2.84 -13.55 -2.28
C LEU A 44 2.36 -14.54 -3.35
N PRO A 45 1.14 -14.40 -3.86
CA PRO A 45 0.66 -15.25 -4.94
C PRO A 45 1.50 -15.10 -6.22
N MET A 46 2.05 -16.20 -6.72
CA MET A 46 2.83 -16.24 -7.98
C MET A 46 2.03 -15.84 -9.22
N ALA A 47 0.70 -15.87 -9.14
CA ALA A 47 -0.18 -15.37 -10.21
C ALA A 47 -0.14 -13.82 -10.33
N HIS A 48 0.39 -13.12 -9.33
CA HIS A 48 0.55 -11.67 -9.35
C HIS A 48 1.98 -11.30 -9.76
N MET A 49 2.09 -10.26 -10.60
CA MET A 49 3.39 -9.81 -11.13
C MET A 49 4.39 -9.46 -10.03
N TYR A 50 3.93 -8.93 -8.90
CA TYR A 50 4.80 -8.56 -7.78
C TYR A 50 5.48 -9.79 -7.16
N GLY A 51 4.72 -10.84 -6.84
CA GLY A 51 5.28 -12.10 -6.35
C GLY A 51 6.13 -12.81 -7.42
N LEU A 52 5.65 -12.88 -8.66
CA LEU A 52 6.38 -13.51 -9.75
C LEU A 52 7.74 -12.84 -10.01
N ALA A 53 7.79 -11.52 -10.04
CA ALA A 53 9.02 -10.78 -10.38
C ALA A 53 10.04 -10.77 -9.23
N PHE A 54 9.59 -10.54 -7.97
CA PHE A 54 10.44 -10.24 -6.83
C PHE A 54 10.39 -11.23 -5.67
N GLU A 55 9.75 -12.38 -5.85
CA GLU A 55 9.89 -13.56 -4.98
C GLU A 55 10.26 -14.82 -5.75
N PHE A 56 10.39 -14.72 -7.10
CA PHE A 56 10.77 -15.87 -7.91
C PHE A 56 11.78 -15.53 -9.00
N LEU A 57 11.42 -14.72 -10.01
CA LEU A 57 12.28 -14.53 -11.20
C LEU A 57 13.65 -13.95 -10.85
N TYR A 58 13.67 -12.89 -10.07
CA TYR A 58 14.92 -12.24 -9.65
C TYR A 58 15.76 -13.19 -8.79
N GLU A 59 15.20 -13.76 -7.76
CA GLU A 59 15.90 -14.65 -6.83
C GLU A 59 16.41 -15.91 -7.53
N PHE A 60 15.63 -16.45 -8.46
CA PHE A 60 16.06 -17.57 -9.29
C PHE A 60 17.28 -17.19 -10.15
N CYS A 61 17.25 -16.02 -10.78
CA CYS A 61 18.36 -15.53 -11.60
C CYS A 61 19.62 -15.22 -10.78
N VAL A 62 19.46 -14.78 -9.51
CA VAL A 62 20.60 -14.58 -8.59
C VAL A 62 21.17 -15.91 -8.10
N GLY A 63 20.37 -16.96 -7.99
CA GLY A 63 20.74 -18.24 -7.37
C GLY A 63 20.46 -18.28 -5.87
N CYS A 64 19.39 -17.65 -5.44
CA CYS A 64 18.92 -17.66 -4.06
C CYS A 64 18.19 -18.95 -3.71
N HIS A 65 18.07 -19.21 -2.40
CA HIS A 65 17.19 -20.26 -1.87
C HIS A 65 15.80 -19.67 -1.63
N ILE A 66 14.82 -20.11 -2.42
CA ILE A 66 13.43 -19.66 -2.33
C ILE A 66 12.62 -20.67 -1.51
N TYR A 67 12.06 -20.22 -0.39
CA TYR A 67 11.21 -21.02 0.49
C TYR A 67 9.74 -20.62 0.27
N PHE A 68 8.99 -21.47 -0.41
CA PHE A 68 7.58 -21.22 -0.68
C PHE A 68 6.71 -21.49 0.55
N LEU A 69 5.96 -20.49 0.97
CA LEU A 69 4.98 -20.62 2.04
C LEU A 69 3.75 -21.35 1.52
N THR A 70 3.55 -22.61 1.96
CA THR A 70 2.46 -23.48 1.46
C THR A 70 1.13 -23.27 2.20
N ARG A 71 1.11 -22.47 3.26
CA ARG A 71 -0.07 -22.14 4.06
C ARG A 71 -0.47 -20.69 3.81
N THR A 72 -1.78 -20.39 3.99
CA THR A 72 -2.25 -19.01 3.93
C THR A 72 -1.46 -18.12 4.89
N PRO A 73 -0.86 -17.01 4.41
CA PRO A 73 -0.08 -16.12 5.24
C PRO A 73 -0.90 -15.55 6.40
N SER A 74 -0.46 -15.82 7.62
CA SER A 74 -0.94 -15.18 8.84
C SER A 74 0.28 -14.71 9.64
N PRO A 75 0.18 -13.70 10.51
CA PRO A 75 1.33 -13.23 11.29
C PRO A 75 2.09 -14.38 11.98
N LYS A 76 1.40 -15.33 12.59
CA LYS A 76 1.99 -16.48 13.27
C LYS A 76 2.81 -17.37 12.31
N ILE A 77 2.25 -17.69 11.14
CA ILE A 77 2.90 -18.53 10.13
C ILE A 77 4.11 -17.83 9.53
N ILE A 78 3.96 -16.52 9.26
CA ILE A 78 5.03 -15.67 8.71
C ILE A 78 6.21 -15.58 9.70
N PHE A 79 5.95 -15.29 10.97
CA PHE A 79 7.00 -15.22 11.99
C PHE A 79 7.71 -16.56 12.18
N GLN A 80 6.97 -17.67 12.16
CA GLN A 80 7.58 -19.00 12.21
C GLN A 80 8.52 -19.21 11.01
N ALA A 81 8.05 -18.96 9.78
CA ALA A 81 8.86 -19.10 8.59
C ALA A 81 10.11 -18.20 8.62
N PHE A 82 9.95 -16.94 9.04
CA PHE A 82 11.08 -15.99 9.14
C PHE A 82 12.10 -16.41 10.20
N SER A 83 11.67 -16.95 11.35
CA SER A 83 12.56 -17.43 12.38
C SER A 83 13.38 -18.64 11.94
N GLU A 84 12.79 -19.52 11.12
CA GLU A 84 13.43 -20.72 10.59
C GLU A 84 14.36 -20.42 9.40
N VAL A 85 13.88 -19.62 8.45
CA VAL A 85 14.58 -19.32 7.20
C VAL A 85 15.61 -18.21 7.37
N LYS A 86 15.27 -17.15 8.13
CA LYS A 86 16.08 -15.92 8.29
C LYS A 86 16.36 -15.27 6.93
N PRO A 87 15.32 -14.73 6.24
CA PRO A 87 15.45 -14.20 4.89
C PRO A 87 16.40 -13.00 4.83
N ASN A 88 17.06 -12.80 3.69
CA ASN A 88 17.95 -11.68 3.43
C ASN A 88 17.20 -10.47 2.86
N LEU A 89 16.05 -10.71 2.21
CA LEU A 89 15.12 -9.71 1.70
C LEU A 89 13.70 -10.12 2.07
N VAL A 90 12.85 -9.15 2.39
CA VAL A 90 11.41 -9.40 2.63
C VAL A 90 10.61 -8.57 1.63
N VAL A 91 9.73 -9.24 0.90
CA VAL A 91 8.77 -8.62 -0.03
C VAL A 91 7.38 -8.79 0.59
N ALA A 92 6.65 -7.71 0.79
CA ALA A 92 5.39 -7.75 1.54
C ALA A 92 4.32 -6.84 0.95
N VAL A 93 3.07 -7.12 1.28
CA VAL A 93 1.95 -6.20 1.07
C VAL A 93 1.66 -5.42 2.36
N PRO A 94 1.14 -4.18 2.28
CA PRO A 94 0.86 -3.33 3.43
C PRO A 94 0.12 -4.04 4.55
N LEU A 95 -0.97 -4.72 4.24
CA LEU A 95 -1.84 -5.39 5.20
C LEU A 95 -1.10 -6.33 6.17
N ILE A 96 -0.04 -7.00 5.70
CA ILE A 96 0.76 -7.92 6.54
C ILE A 96 1.55 -7.12 7.58
N ILE A 97 2.25 -6.08 7.14
CA ILE A 97 3.08 -5.23 8.00
C ILE A 97 2.22 -4.47 9.00
N GLU A 98 1.11 -3.90 8.54
CA GLU A 98 0.16 -3.17 9.37
C GLU A 98 -0.45 -4.04 10.47
N LYS A 99 -0.91 -5.25 10.14
CA LYS A 99 -1.43 -6.19 11.14
C LYS A 99 -0.38 -6.57 12.19
N ILE A 100 0.86 -6.77 11.76
CA ILE A 100 1.97 -7.08 12.67
C ILE A 100 2.18 -5.92 13.64
N ILE A 101 2.26 -4.69 13.14
CA ILE A 101 2.57 -3.51 13.94
C ILE A 101 1.39 -3.15 14.84
N LYS A 102 0.17 -3.06 14.31
CA LYS A 102 -1.03 -2.70 15.07
C LYS A 102 -1.34 -3.70 16.19
N LYS A 103 -1.15 -5.00 15.97
CA LYS A 103 -1.49 -6.03 16.97
C LYS A 103 -0.36 -6.34 17.96
N ASN A 104 0.89 -6.21 17.57
CA ASN A 104 2.00 -6.71 18.39
C ASN A 104 2.95 -5.62 18.93
N VAL A 105 2.96 -4.44 18.31
CA VAL A 105 3.93 -3.37 18.64
C VAL A 105 3.25 -2.16 19.27
N LEU A 106 2.32 -1.52 18.57
CA LEU A 106 1.69 -0.28 19.03
C LEU A 106 1.02 -0.40 20.40
N PRO A 107 0.25 -1.46 20.75
CA PRO A 107 -0.41 -1.55 22.04
C PRO A 107 0.58 -1.53 23.21
N LYS A 108 1.80 -2.02 23.02
CA LYS A 108 2.84 -1.97 24.06
C LYS A 108 3.40 -0.57 24.27
N LEU A 109 3.44 0.24 23.22
CA LEU A 109 3.94 1.61 23.24
C LEU A 109 2.88 2.61 23.74
N GLU A 110 1.61 2.28 23.60
CA GLU A 110 0.48 3.14 23.96
C GLU A 110 0.10 3.07 25.44
N THR A 111 0.71 2.19 26.22
CA THR A 111 0.45 2.14 27.67
C THR A 111 0.78 3.46 28.35
N PRO A 112 0.02 3.88 29.38
CA PRO A 112 0.25 5.17 30.07
C PRO A 112 1.69 5.32 30.57
N ALA A 113 2.28 4.24 31.11
CA ALA A 113 3.67 4.24 31.55
C ALA A 113 4.65 4.48 30.41
N MET A 114 4.44 3.83 29.26
CA MET A 114 5.30 3.97 28.09
C MET A 114 5.19 5.36 27.47
N LYS A 115 3.97 5.93 27.38
CA LYS A 115 3.76 7.30 26.92
C LYS A 115 4.50 8.35 27.75
N ILE A 116 4.66 8.11 29.06
CA ILE A 116 5.46 8.98 29.94
C ILE A 116 6.97 8.82 29.64
N LEU A 117 7.45 7.57 29.52
CA LEU A 117 8.86 7.29 29.24
C LEU A 117 9.30 7.82 27.88
N LEU A 118 8.43 7.76 26.87
CA LEU A 118 8.70 8.28 25.52
C LEU A 118 8.84 9.81 25.47
N LYS A 119 8.42 10.54 26.50
CA LYS A 119 8.64 12.00 26.60
C LYS A 119 10.06 12.37 27.06
N VAL A 120 10.83 11.43 27.58
CA VAL A 120 12.21 11.65 28.02
C VAL A 120 13.17 11.29 26.90
N PRO A 121 13.91 12.24 26.28
CA PRO A 121 14.68 12.02 25.04
C PRO A 121 15.60 10.80 25.09
N ILE A 122 16.47 10.69 26.11
CA ILE A 122 17.44 9.59 26.23
C ILE A 122 16.74 8.22 26.39
N ILE A 123 15.60 8.19 27.07
CA ILE A 123 14.81 6.98 27.29
C ILE A 123 14.07 6.62 25.98
N ASN A 124 13.53 7.63 25.30
CA ASN A 124 12.87 7.48 24.00
C ASN A 124 13.79 6.80 22.98
N ASP A 125 15.02 7.29 22.82
CA ASP A 125 15.99 6.73 21.87
C ASP A 125 16.33 5.27 22.19
N LYS A 126 16.49 4.93 23.49
CA LYS A 126 16.70 3.55 23.92
C LYS A 126 15.49 2.65 23.64
N ILE A 127 14.27 3.13 23.90
CA ILE A 127 13.03 2.40 23.63
C ILE A 127 12.92 2.14 22.11
N LYS A 128 13.12 3.17 21.30
CA LYS A 128 13.08 3.05 19.83
C LYS A 128 14.10 2.04 19.30
N ALA A 129 15.34 2.09 19.79
CA ALA A 129 16.37 1.13 19.43
C ALA A 129 15.98 -0.31 19.82
N THR A 130 15.43 -0.51 21.02
CA THR A 130 14.96 -1.83 21.49
C THR A 130 13.78 -2.32 20.64
N VAL A 131 12.82 -1.47 20.32
CA VAL A 131 11.67 -1.82 19.45
C VAL A 131 12.15 -2.17 18.05
N ARG A 132 13.05 -1.38 17.48
CA ARG A 132 13.68 -1.68 16.18
C ARG A 132 14.33 -3.07 16.18
N GLU A 133 15.16 -3.35 17.18
CA GLU A 133 15.86 -4.64 17.30
C GLU A 133 14.88 -5.81 17.43
N GLN A 134 13.86 -5.67 18.28
CA GLN A 134 12.82 -6.70 18.44
C GLN A 134 12.05 -6.94 17.13
N MET A 135 11.74 -5.88 16.38
CA MET A 135 11.10 -6.01 15.08
C MET A 135 12.01 -6.68 14.06
N ILE A 136 13.28 -6.27 13.97
CA ILE A 136 14.25 -6.90 13.07
C ILE A 136 14.35 -8.40 13.39
N ASN A 137 14.45 -8.77 14.67
CA ASN A 137 14.51 -10.17 15.10
C ASN A 137 13.23 -10.95 14.78
N ALA A 138 12.05 -10.32 14.89
CA ALA A 138 10.78 -10.96 14.53
C ALA A 138 10.69 -11.26 13.01
N PHE A 139 11.35 -10.47 12.17
CA PHE A 139 11.48 -10.71 10.74
C PHE A 139 12.70 -11.60 10.37
N GLY A 140 13.29 -12.31 11.35
CA GLY A 140 14.38 -13.27 11.14
C GLY A 140 15.78 -12.72 11.40
N GLY A 141 15.93 -11.43 11.62
CA GLY A 141 17.18 -10.79 12.06
C GLY A 141 18.27 -10.63 10.98
N ASN A 142 18.02 -11.04 9.74
CA ASN A 142 19.07 -11.13 8.72
C ASN A 142 18.78 -10.32 7.44
N PHE A 143 17.59 -9.77 7.29
CA PHE A 143 17.22 -8.99 6.10
C PHE A 143 17.87 -7.59 6.11
N TYR A 144 18.18 -7.09 4.93
CA TYR A 144 18.69 -5.73 4.77
C TYR A 144 17.56 -4.70 4.52
N GLU A 145 16.41 -5.15 4.01
CA GLU A 145 15.29 -4.30 3.63
C GLU A 145 13.97 -5.07 3.59
N ILE A 146 12.88 -4.40 3.94
CA ILE A 146 11.52 -4.83 3.64
C ILE A 146 10.95 -3.94 2.55
N ILE A 147 10.56 -4.52 1.41
CA ILE A 147 9.89 -3.81 0.33
C ILE A 147 8.38 -3.99 0.49
N VAL A 148 7.66 -2.90 0.65
CA VAL A 148 6.20 -2.89 0.77
C VAL A 148 5.61 -2.40 -0.55
N GLY A 149 4.67 -3.15 -1.13
CA GLY A 149 4.09 -2.78 -2.42
C GLY A 149 2.72 -3.42 -2.68
N GLY A 150 2.12 -3.04 -3.77
CA GLY A 150 0.84 -3.62 -4.26
C GLY A 150 -0.43 -2.92 -3.76
N ALA A 151 -0.35 -2.06 -2.76
CA ALA A 151 -1.44 -1.20 -2.28
C ALA A 151 -0.85 0.04 -1.57
N ALA A 152 -1.69 1.02 -1.24
CA ALA A 152 -1.30 2.14 -0.40
C ALA A 152 -0.84 1.63 0.98
N PHE A 153 0.18 2.27 1.54
CA PHE A 153 0.70 1.94 2.85
C PHE A 153 0.25 2.98 3.87
N ASN A 154 -0.20 2.51 5.03
CA ASN A 154 -0.75 3.34 6.08
C ASN A 154 0.28 4.36 6.60
N GLN A 155 -0.05 5.66 6.54
CA GLN A 155 0.87 6.75 6.84
C GLN A 155 1.34 6.76 8.30
N GLU A 156 0.51 6.42 9.29
CA GLU A 156 0.92 6.36 10.69
C GLU A 156 1.92 5.23 10.93
N ILE A 157 1.67 4.07 10.32
CA ILE A 157 2.60 2.94 10.37
C ILE A 157 3.92 3.31 9.70
N GLU A 158 3.86 4.00 8.58
CA GLU A 158 5.04 4.48 7.86
C GLU A 158 5.85 5.47 8.70
N GLN A 159 5.17 6.46 9.32
CA GLN A 159 5.79 7.40 10.25
C GLN A 159 6.43 6.69 11.46
N PHE A 160 5.73 5.70 12.02
CA PHE A 160 6.25 4.89 13.10
C PHE A 160 7.54 4.16 12.69
N LEU A 161 7.54 3.44 11.56
CA LEU A 161 8.71 2.72 11.05
C LEU A 161 9.89 3.68 10.82
N LYS A 162 9.63 4.84 10.23
CA LYS A 162 10.65 5.89 10.04
C LYS A 162 11.18 6.41 11.36
N SER A 163 10.31 6.59 12.36
CA SER A 163 10.69 7.11 13.68
C SER A 163 11.66 6.21 14.46
N ILE A 164 11.65 4.91 14.17
CA ILE A 164 12.57 3.92 14.76
C ILE A 164 13.70 3.51 13.80
N ASP A 165 13.84 4.20 12.67
CA ASP A 165 14.83 3.92 11.63
C ASP A 165 14.81 2.45 11.15
N PHE A 166 13.60 1.90 10.96
CA PHE A 166 13.40 0.54 10.49
C PHE A 166 13.69 0.43 8.99
N PRO A 167 14.39 -0.62 8.50
CA PRO A 167 14.79 -0.74 7.11
C PRO A 167 13.63 -1.18 6.22
N TYR A 168 12.81 -0.24 5.78
CA TYR A 168 11.70 -0.47 4.85
C TYR A 168 11.69 0.55 3.72
N THR A 169 11.08 0.19 2.62
CA THR A 169 10.76 1.07 1.50
C THR A 169 9.39 0.74 0.92
N VAL A 170 8.81 1.68 0.18
CA VAL A 170 7.55 1.48 -0.54
C VAL A 170 7.84 1.52 -2.03
N GLY A 171 7.48 0.45 -2.75
CA GLY A 171 7.55 0.38 -4.20
C GLY A 171 6.20 0.59 -4.86
N TYR A 172 6.19 1.23 -6.02
CA TYR A 172 5.00 1.44 -6.83
C TYR A 172 5.09 0.71 -8.16
N GLY A 173 4.01 0.06 -8.52
CA GLY A 173 3.90 -0.66 -9.77
C GLY A 173 2.51 -1.19 -10.06
N MET A 174 2.34 -1.71 -11.27
CA MET A 174 1.09 -2.29 -11.75
C MET A 174 1.35 -3.44 -12.69
N THR A 175 0.35 -4.29 -12.92
CA THR A 175 0.48 -5.47 -13.78
C THR A 175 0.95 -5.08 -15.18
N GLU A 176 0.51 -3.95 -15.69
CA GLU A 176 0.84 -3.39 -17.00
C GLU A 176 2.31 -2.97 -17.14
N CYS A 177 3.08 -2.95 -16.02
CA CYS A 177 4.51 -2.64 -15.99
C CYS A 177 5.40 -3.80 -15.49
N ALA A 178 4.87 -4.98 -15.28
CA ALA A 178 5.55 -6.25 -14.99
C ALA A 178 6.46 -6.34 -13.74
N PRO A 179 6.30 -5.70 -12.57
CA PRO A 179 5.32 -4.67 -12.27
C PRO A 179 5.89 -3.27 -12.06
N ILE A 180 7.22 -3.06 -11.83
CA ILE A 180 7.82 -1.88 -11.18
C ILE A 180 7.75 -0.61 -12.02
N ILE A 181 7.38 0.50 -11.38
CA ILE A 181 7.41 1.86 -11.92
C ILE A 181 8.34 2.74 -11.09
N CYS A 182 8.16 2.77 -9.75
CA CYS A 182 8.97 3.57 -8.84
C CYS A 182 9.51 2.75 -7.66
N TYR A 183 10.70 3.13 -7.21
CA TYR A 183 11.38 2.54 -6.06
C TYR A 183 12.52 3.46 -5.58
N GLU A 184 12.88 3.36 -4.30
CA GLU A 184 14.11 3.92 -3.74
C GLU A 184 14.63 3.02 -2.61
N ASP A 185 15.96 2.87 -2.48
CA ASP A 185 16.59 2.14 -1.36
C ASP A 185 16.17 2.77 -0.02
N TRP A 186 15.85 1.96 0.98
CA TRP A 186 15.31 2.42 2.27
C TRP A 186 16.13 3.52 2.94
N LYS A 187 17.44 3.61 2.67
CA LYS A 187 18.33 4.63 3.21
C LYS A 187 18.05 6.01 2.65
N TYR A 188 17.55 6.09 1.42
CA TYR A 188 17.26 7.34 0.70
C TYR A 188 15.77 7.55 0.54
N PHE A 189 14.98 6.58 0.97
CA PHE A 189 13.53 6.60 0.84
C PHE A 189 12.90 7.78 1.59
N LYS A 190 12.08 8.55 0.89
CA LYS A 190 11.34 9.69 1.42
C LYS A 190 9.97 9.24 1.93
N LEU A 191 9.69 9.53 3.19
CA LEU A 191 8.41 9.25 3.84
C LEU A 191 7.22 9.76 3.01
N GLY A 192 6.20 8.95 2.82
CA GLY A 192 4.98 9.26 2.07
C GLY A 192 5.14 9.20 0.56
N SER A 193 6.33 8.86 0.04
CA SER A 193 6.54 8.63 -1.39
C SER A 193 6.53 7.14 -1.73
N CYS A 194 6.62 6.82 -3.00
CA CYS A 194 6.93 5.48 -3.50
C CYS A 194 8.29 5.44 -4.23
N GLY A 195 9.18 6.39 -3.89
CA GLY A 195 10.49 6.53 -4.50
C GLY A 195 10.47 7.22 -5.86
N LYS A 196 11.54 7.06 -6.61
CA LYS A 196 11.79 7.66 -7.93
C LYS A 196 11.52 6.66 -9.04
N ALA A 197 11.50 7.14 -10.28
CA ALA A 197 11.40 6.28 -11.45
C ALA A 197 12.44 5.15 -11.37
N ALA A 198 12.00 3.92 -11.52
CA ALA A 198 12.91 2.76 -11.57
C ALA A 198 13.91 2.89 -12.74
N PRO A 199 15.13 2.37 -12.65
CA PRO A 199 16.07 2.34 -13.75
C PRO A 199 15.43 1.90 -15.07
N ARG A 200 15.71 2.63 -16.15
CA ARG A 200 15.17 2.44 -17.52
C ARG A 200 13.69 2.83 -17.69
N MET A 201 13.02 3.32 -16.63
CA MET A 201 11.69 3.89 -16.71
C MET A 201 11.74 5.41 -16.69
N GLU A 202 10.82 6.02 -17.40
CA GLU A 202 10.51 7.44 -17.33
C GLU A 202 9.14 7.59 -16.64
N VAL A 203 9.04 8.53 -15.71
CA VAL A 203 7.80 8.85 -14.99
C VAL A 203 7.59 10.35 -15.01
N LYS A 204 6.37 10.78 -15.25
CA LYS A 204 5.99 12.18 -15.11
C LYS A 204 4.56 12.32 -14.60
N ILE A 205 4.25 13.47 -14.04
CA ILE A 205 2.90 13.86 -13.62
C ILE A 205 2.33 14.76 -14.71
N LEU A 206 1.16 14.44 -15.20
CA LEU A 206 0.43 15.30 -16.15
C LEU A 206 -0.22 16.45 -15.39
N SER A 207 0.57 17.47 -15.09
CA SER A 207 0.19 18.65 -14.32
C SER A 207 0.99 19.87 -14.78
N PRO A 208 0.40 21.08 -14.73
CA PRO A 208 1.16 22.32 -14.98
C PRO A 208 2.20 22.63 -13.89
N ASP A 209 2.01 22.08 -12.69
CA ASP A 209 2.94 22.15 -11.57
C ASP A 209 2.97 20.78 -10.88
N PRO A 210 3.85 19.86 -11.30
CA PRO A 210 3.91 18.49 -10.79
C PRO A 210 4.18 18.38 -9.29
N GLU A 211 4.77 19.38 -8.67
CA GLU A 211 5.07 19.38 -7.25
C GLU A 211 3.86 19.74 -6.38
N ASN A 212 3.03 20.68 -6.83
CA ASN A 212 1.96 21.25 -6.00
C ASN A 212 0.55 20.92 -6.51
N ILE A 213 0.40 20.60 -7.79
CA ILE A 213 -0.90 20.31 -8.41
C ILE A 213 -0.94 18.83 -8.80
N VAL A 214 -1.86 18.10 -8.20
CA VAL A 214 -2.08 16.68 -8.49
C VAL A 214 -2.44 16.47 -9.95
N GLY A 215 -1.76 15.54 -10.61
CA GLY A 215 -2.04 15.12 -11.98
C GLY A 215 -1.96 13.61 -12.13
N GLU A 216 -2.28 13.10 -13.32
CA GLU A 216 -2.14 11.67 -13.61
C GLU A 216 -0.66 11.28 -13.69
N ILE A 217 -0.31 10.17 -13.06
CA ILE A 217 1.01 9.54 -13.17
C ILE A 217 1.04 8.80 -14.49
N VAL A 218 1.97 9.14 -15.37
CA VAL A 218 2.23 8.39 -16.60
C VAL A 218 3.66 7.90 -16.65
N CYS A 219 3.85 6.72 -17.25
CA CYS A 219 5.18 6.12 -17.32
C CYS A 219 5.47 5.56 -18.71
N LYS A 220 6.75 5.47 -19.04
CA LYS A 220 7.24 4.93 -20.31
C LYS A 220 8.53 4.16 -20.06
N GLY A 221 8.74 3.08 -20.81
CA GLY A 221 9.98 2.30 -20.72
C GLY A 221 9.78 0.82 -21.07
N PRO A 222 10.84 0.03 -20.96
CA PRO A 222 10.80 -1.39 -21.35
C PRO A 222 9.87 -2.26 -20.50
N ASN A 223 9.48 -1.79 -19.29
CA ASN A 223 8.56 -2.50 -18.41
C ASN A 223 7.12 -2.51 -18.95
N VAL A 224 6.75 -1.54 -19.80
CA VAL A 224 5.37 -1.37 -20.27
C VAL A 224 4.93 -2.55 -21.15
N MET A 225 3.72 -3.02 -20.90
CA MET A 225 3.04 -4.07 -21.63
C MET A 225 2.93 -3.80 -23.16
N LEU A 226 2.55 -4.83 -23.92
CA LEU A 226 2.17 -4.65 -25.32
C LEU A 226 0.74 -4.11 -25.50
N GLY A 227 -0.10 -4.32 -24.50
CA GLY A 227 -1.51 -3.97 -24.50
C GLY A 227 -2.37 -5.04 -23.85
N TYR A 228 -3.68 -4.90 -23.94
CA TYR A 228 -4.64 -5.88 -23.45
C TYR A 228 -5.01 -6.89 -24.53
N TYR A 229 -5.00 -8.17 -24.18
CA TYR A 229 -5.31 -9.27 -25.08
C TYR A 229 -6.75 -9.17 -25.61
N ASN A 230 -6.90 -9.22 -26.92
CA ASN A 230 -8.17 -9.06 -27.64
C ASN A 230 -8.98 -7.81 -27.24
N ASN A 231 -8.30 -6.74 -26.82
CA ASN A 231 -8.94 -5.48 -26.44
C ASN A 231 -8.11 -4.26 -26.88
N PRO A 232 -8.08 -3.99 -28.21
CA PRO A 232 -7.31 -2.87 -28.74
C PRO A 232 -7.87 -1.51 -28.31
N GLU A 233 -9.18 -1.40 -28.10
CA GLU A 233 -9.83 -0.17 -27.66
C GLU A 233 -9.32 0.21 -26.25
N ALA A 234 -9.42 -0.70 -25.28
CA ALA A 234 -8.91 -0.45 -23.95
C ALA A 234 -7.38 -0.25 -23.93
N THR A 235 -6.65 -0.80 -24.89
CA THR A 235 -5.21 -0.55 -25.04
C THR A 235 -4.95 0.88 -25.47
N ALA A 236 -5.70 1.39 -26.48
CA ALA A 236 -5.58 2.75 -26.98
C ALA A 236 -6.01 3.81 -25.96
N GLU A 237 -6.89 3.45 -25.00
CA GLU A 237 -7.26 4.33 -23.87
C GLU A 237 -6.12 4.57 -22.89
N VAL A 238 -5.18 3.61 -22.76
CA VAL A 238 -4.15 3.66 -21.70
C VAL A 238 -2.73 3.80 -22.24
N ILE A 239 -2.46 3.50 -23.52
CA ILE A 239 -1.16 3.73 -24.14
C ILE A 239 -1.35 4.76 -25.26
N ASP A 240 -0.75 5.93 -25.07
CA ASP A 240 -0.84 7.00 -26.05
C ASP A 240 0.07 6.76 -27.28
N LYS A 241 -0.06 7.59 -28.30
CA LYS A 241 0.72 7.51 -29.56
C LYS A 241 2.23 7.67 -29.35
N ASP A 242 2.65 8.29 -28.27
CA ASP A 242 4.05 8.52 -27.94
C ASP A 242 4.62 7.41 -27.04
N GLY A 243 3.81 6.38 -26.70
CA GLY A 243 4.16 5.20 -25.92
C GLY A 243 4.15 5.43 -24.40
N TRP A 244 3.48 6.49 -23.92
CA TRP A 244 3.24 6.67 -22.51
C TRP A 244 2.05 5.84 -22.04
N LEU A 245 2.25 5.11 -20.95
CA LEU A 245 1.17 4.40 -20.25
C LEU A 245 0.52 5.35 -19.24
N HIS A 246 -0.76 5.57 -19.41
CA HIS A 246 -1.64 6.24 -18.46
C HIS A 246 -2.02 5.26 -17.36
N THR A 247 -1.54 5.49 -16.14
CA THR A 247 -1.72 4.52 -15.04
C THR A 247 -3.11 4.55 -14.43
N GLY A 248 -3.80 5.69 -14.58
CA GLY A 248 -5.05 5.98 -13.88
C GLY A 248 -4.83 6.28 -12.39
N ASP A 249 -3.59 6.34 -11.93
CA ASP A 249 -3.23 6.78 -10.58
C ASP A 249 -2.88 8.26 -10.61
N LEU A 250 -3.28 9.00 -9.58
CA LEU A 250 -3.06 10.43 -9.41
C LEU A 250 -1.97 10.66 -8.37
N GLY A 251 -1.14 11.67 -8.59
CA GLY A 251 -0.05 11.96 -7.68
C GLY A 251 0.63 13.30 -7.92
N VAL A 252 1.68 13.52 -7.16
CA VAL A 252 2.61 14.64 -7.29
C VAL A 252 4.04 14.11 -7.34
N MET A 253 4.97 14.91 -7.84
CA MET A 253 6.40 14.57 -7.90
C MET A 253 7.20 15.77 -7.40
N ASP A 254 8.05 15.55 -6.40
CA ASP A 254 8.90 16.62 -5.89
C ASP A 254 10.09 16.93 -6.83
N ALA A 255 10.82 18.00 -6.50
CA ALA A 255 11.98 18.44 -7.27
C ALA A 255 13.11 17.38 -7.34
N GLU A 256 13.13 16.43 -6.42
CA GLU A 256 14.10 15.32 -6.39
C GLU A 256 13.65 14.10 -7.21
N GLY A 257 12.40 14.12 -7.73
CA GLY A 257 11.80 13.06 -8.51
C GLY A 257 11.07 11.98 -7.68
N ASN A 258 10.85 12.21 -6.38
CA ASN A 258 10.05 11.28 -5.58
C ASN A 258 8.57 11.45 -5.89
N VAL A 259 7.91 10.35 -6.21
CA VAL A 259 6.49 10.29 -6.54
C VAL A 259 5.67 10.00 -5.28
N THR A 260 4.64 10.79 -5.02
CA THR A 260 3.64 10.57 -3.98
C THR A 260 2.30 10.30 -4.62
N ILE A 261 1.72 9.12 -4.38
CA ILE A 261 0.40 8.73 -4.89
C ILE A 261 -0.66 9.35 -4.00
N LYS A 262 -1.71 9.93 -4.62
CA LYS A 262 -2.84 10.56 -3.93
C LYS A 262 -4.12 9.73 -4.00
N GLY A 263 -4.29 8.95 -5.04
CA GLY A 263 -5.45 8.09 -5.23
C GLY A 263 -5.62 7.65 -6.67
N ARG A 264 -6.79 7.09 -6.99
CA ARG A 264 -7.14 6.71 -8.35
C ARG A 264 -8.06 7.72 -9.01
N SER A 265 -7.84 8.03 -10.29
CA SER A 265 -8.67 8.96 -11.05
C SER A 265 -10.15 8.55 -11.09
N LYS A 266 -10.43 7.24 -11.19
CA LYS A 266 -11.79 6.67 -11.19
C LYS A 266 -12.49 6.71 -9.83
N ASN A 267 -11.75 6.88 -8.74
CA ASN A 267 -12.29 6.96 -7.39
C ASN A 267 -12.41 8.41 -6.90
N MET A 268 -11.77 9.34 -7.57
CA MET A 268 -11.81 10.76 -7.23
C MET A 268 -13.25 11.26 -7.23
N LEU A 269 -13.62 11.98 -6.18
CA LEU A 269 -14.92 12.60 -6.02
C LEU A 269 -14.78 14.11 -6.23
N LEU A 270 -15.87 14.73 -6.66
CA LEU A 270 -15.91 16.19 -6.82
C LEU A 270 -16.67 16.82 -5.65
N GLY A 271 -16.01 17.71 -4.95
CA GLY A 271 -16.63 18.55 -3.93
C GLY A 271 -17.65 19.54 -4.53
N PRO A 272 -18.52 20.13 -3.68
CA PRO A 272 -19.60 21.02 -4.13
C PRO A 272 -19.13 22.23 -4.95
N SER A 273 -17.91 22.66 -4.79
CA SER A 273 -17.31 23.80 -5.51
C SER A 273 -16.25 23.36 -6.52
N GLY A 274 -16.27 22.07 -6.94
CA GLY A 274 -15.35 21.54 -7.95
C GLY A 274 -13.96 21.13 -7.43
N GLN A 275 -13.76 21.07 -6.11
CA GLN A 275 -12.52 20.55 -5.56
C GLN A 275 -12.42 19.04 -5.74
N ASN A 276 -11.22 18.57 -6.06
CA ASN A 276 -10.92 17.15 -6.09
C ASN A 276 -10.83 16.61 -4.65
N ILE A 277 -11.54 15.53 -4.39
CA ILE A 277 -11.51 14.78 -3.13
C ILE A 277 -10.95 13.40 -3.44
N TYR A 278 -9.93 12.99 -2.70
CA TYR A 278 -9.28 11.70 -2.82
C TYR A 278 -9.76 10.79 -1.67
N PRO A 279 -10.71 9.87 -1.92
CA PRO A 279 -11.30 9.04 -0.87
C PRO A 279 -10.25 8.26 -0.07
N GLU A 280 -9.21 7.79 -0.75
CA GLU A 280 -8.16 6.97 -0.15
C GLU A 280 -7.39 7.72 0.95
N GLU A 281 -7.20 9.03 0.82
CA GLU A 281 -6.54 9.84 1.88
C GLU A 281 -7.41 9.97 3.13
N ILE A 282 -8.73 10.05 2.95
CA ILE A 282 -9.68 10.14 4.07
C ILE A 282 -9.81 8.76 4.74
N GLU A 283 -9.89 7.70 3.96
CA GLU A 283 -9.96 6.32 4.42
C GLU A 283 -8.73 5.90 5.21
N ASP A 284 -7.53 6.31 4.76
CA ASP A 284 -6.30 6.03 5.50
C ASP A 284 -6.37 6.61 6.92
N LYS A 285 -6.80 7.85 7.07
CA LYS A 285 -7.01 8.48 8.38
C LYS A 285 -8.09 7.77 9.20
N LEU A 286 -9.24 7.46 8.60
CA LEU A 286 -10.34 6.81 9.30
C LEU A 286 -9.97 5.39 9.75
N ASN A 287 -9.22 4.64 8.95
CA ASN A 287 -8.75 3.30 9.28
C ASN A 287 -7.72 3.27 10.43
N ASN A 288 -7.20 4.42 10.85
CA ASN A 288 -6.34 4.56 12.02
C ASN A 288 -7.11 4.91 13.30
N MET A 289 -8.40 5.21 13.19
CA MET A 289 -9.22 5.56 14.34
C MET A 289 -9.64 4.32 15.15
N PRO A 290 -9.96 4.50 16.44
CA PRO A 290 -10.34 3.38 17.33
C PRO A 290 -11.41 2.48 16.75
N PHE A 291 -11.21 1.18 16.82
CA PHE A 291 -12.17 0.13 16.41
C PHE A 291 -12.56 0.16 14.93
N VAL A 292 -11.83 0.84 14.06
CA VAL A 292 -12.05 0.80 12.61
C VAL A 292 -11.16 -0.28 11.99
N SER A 293 -11.78 -1.26 11.33
CA SER A 293 -11.06 -2.28 10.56
C SER A 293 -10.82 -1.83 9.12
N GLU A 294 -11.88 -1.35 8.47
CA GLU A 294 -11.85 -0.90 7.08
C GLU A 294 -12.93 0.16 6.83
N SER A 295 -12.68 1.03 5.88
CA SER A 295 -13.67 2.03 5.47
C SER A 295 -13.66 2.30 3.98
N ILE A 296 -14.79 2.82 3.48
CA ILE A 296 -14.96 3.34 2.12
C ILE A 296 -15.66 4.68 2.20
N ILE A 297 -15.10 5.68 1.54
CA ILE A 297 -15.75 6.99 1.37
C ILE A 297 -16.53 6.98 0.06
N ILE A 298 -17.80 7.31 0.15
CA ILE A 298 -18.71 7.42 -0.98
C ILE A 298 -19.35 8.82 -1.03
N GLN A 299 -19.74 9.23 -2.23
CA GLN A 299 -20.54 10.43 -2.41
C GLN A 299 -21.99 10.07 -2.57
N GLN A 300 -22.85 10.73 -1.81
CA GLN A 300 -24.30 10.53 -1.85
C GLN A 300 -24.95 11.38 -2.94
N ALA A 301 -26.22 11.12 -3.21
CA ALA A 301 -27.00 11.86 -4.22
C ALA A 301 -27.08 13.37 -3.94
N ASP A 302 -26.99 13.79 -2.67
CA ASP A 302 -26.94 15.20 -2.25
C ASP A 302 -25.50 15.79 -2.28
N SER A 303 -24.56 15.09 -2.92
CA SER A 303 -23.14 15.45 -3.03
C SER A 303 -22.37 15.45 -1.70
N LYS A 304 -22.97 15.05 -0.59
CA LYS A 304 -22.26 14.90 0.68
C LYS A 304 -21.48 13.60 0.74
N LEU A 305 -20.41 13.60 1.50
CA LEU A 305 -19.60 12.40 1.72
C LEU A 305 -20.23 11.57 2.87
N ALA A 306 -20.22 10.27 2.69
CA ALA A 306 -20.52 9.31 3.73
C ALA A 306 -19.39 8.27 3.85
N ALA A 307 -19.10 7.85 5.06
CA ALA A 307 -18.21 6.74 5.32
C ALA A 307 -19.01 5.47 5.56
N LEU A 308 -18.74 4.42 4.79
CA LEU A 308 -19.13 3.05 5.12
C LEU A 308 -17.99 2.47 5.95
N VAL A 309 -18.23 2.00 7.14
CA VAL A 309 -17.21 1.50 8.05
C VAL A 309 -17.52 0.07 8.46
N TYR A 310 -16.56 -0.81 8.32
CA TYR A 310 -16.54 -2.11 8.95
C TYR A 310 -15.69 -2.03 10.23
N PRO A 311 -16.32 -2.11 11.42
CA PRO A 311 -15.60 -2.06 12.69
C PRO A 311 -14.74 -3.31 12.92
N ASP A 312 -13.69 -3.18 13.73
CA ASP A 312 -13.01 -4.33 14.35
C ASP A 312 -13.88 -4.78 15.57
N PHE A 313 -14.90 -5.58 15.27
CA PHE A 313 -15.84 -6.07 16.28
C PHE A 313 -15.13 -6.87 17.37
N ASP A 314 -14.10 -7.66 17.01
CA ASP A 314 -13.37 -8.48 17.98
C ASP A 314 -12.63 -7.59 18.98
N ASP A 315 -11.98 -6.53 18.51
CA ASP A 315 -11.27 -5.58 19.36
C ASP A 315 -12.26 -4.74 20.20
N ALA A 316 -13.33 -4.28 19.60
CA ALA A 316 -14.38 -3.52 20.31
C ALA A 316 -15.03 -4.32 21.44
N PHE A 317 -15.41 -5.57 21.18
CA PHE A 317 -15.98 -6.48 22.20
C PHE A 317 -14.97 -6.82 23.30
N ALA A 318 -13.70 -7.00 22.95
CA ALA A 318 -12.63 -7.23 23.94
C ALA A 318 -12.45 -6.04 24.88
N HIS A 319 -12.77 -4.83 24.44
CA HIS A 319 -12.80 -3.61 25.25
C HIS A 319 -14.14 -3.35 25.96
N GLY A 320 -15.10 -4.28 25.84
CA GLY A 320 -16.38 -4.21 26.55
C GLY A 320 -17.44 -3.34 25.87
N LEU A 321 -17.25 -2.95 24.60
CA LEU A 321 -18.25 -2.22 23.83
C LEU A 321 -19.35 -3.18 23.36
N ASP A 322 -20.60 -2.76 23.44
CA ASP A 322 -21.71 -3.38 22.73
C ASP A 322 -21.97 -2.68 21.37
N ASN A 323 -22.98 -3.15 20.63
CA ASN A 323 -23.26 -2.59 19.30
C ASN A 323 -23.64 -1.10 19.32
N ASP A 324 -24.32 -0.64 20.37
CA ASP A 324 -24.68 0.77 20.51
C ASP A 324 -23.45 1.62 20.81
N ALA A 325 -22.57 1.15 21.69
CA ALA A 325 -21.30 1.80 21.99
C ALA A 325 -20.37 1.81 20.77
N ILE A 326 -20.34 0.76 19.95
CA ILE A 326 -19.60 0.75 18.67
C ILE A 326 -20.16 1.83 17.72
N THR A 327 -21.49 1.95 17.63
CA THR A 327 -22.13 2.98 16.80
C THR A 327 -21.73 4.39 17.27
N GLN A 328 -21.75 4.62 18.57
CA GLN A 328 -21.29 5.88 19.15
C GLN A 328 -19.82 6.14 18.87
N ALA A 329 -18.94 5.14 19.04
CA ALA A 329 -17.51 5.27 18.76
C ALA A 329 -17.25 5.63 17.29
N MET A 330 -18.00 5.07 16.34
CA MET A 330 -17.87 5.42 14.92
C MET A 330 -18.31 6.86 14.64
N GLU A 331 -19.32 7.37 15.33
CA GLU A 331 -19.75 8.76 15.20
C GLU A 331 -18.72 9.72 15.85
N GLU A 332 -18.12 9.37 16.97
CA GLU A 332 -17.02 10.10 17.58
C GLU A 332 -15.78 10.15 16.64
N ASN A 333 -15.45 9.04 16.01
CA ASN A 333 -14.42 8.98 14.99
C ASN A 333 -14.71 9.94 13.83
N ARG A 334 -15.93 9.98 13.32
CA ARG A 334 -16.34 10.93 12.26
C ARG A 334 -16.14 12.38 12.70
N ILE A 335 -16.58 12.73 13.90
CA ILE A 335 -16.44 14.09 14.44
C ILE A 335 -14.96 14.47 14.56
N ASN A 336 -14.15 13.60 15.13
CA ASN A 336 -12.72 13.82 15.30
C ASN A 336 -12.01 13.95 13.94
N LEU A 337 -12.28 13.05 13.00
CA LEU A 337 -11.72 13.10 11.65
C LEU A 337 -12.06 14.41 10.95
N ASN A 338 -13.28 14.88 11.06
CA ASN A 338 -13.72 16.12 10.44
C ASN A 338 -13.00 17.37 10.98
N THR A 339 -12.39 17.32 12.15
CA THR A 339 -11.55 18.42 12.66
C THR A 339 -10.24 18.56 11.89
N GLU A 340 -9.80 17.49 11.23
CA GLU A 340 -8.56 17.44 10.45
C GLU A 340 -8.79 17.63 8.95
N LEU A 341 -10.04 17.49 8.50
CA LEU A 341 -10.39 17.55 7.08
C LEU A 341 -10.80 18.96 6.65
N PRO A 342 -10.40 19.41 5.45
CA PRO A 342 -10.95 20.61 4.83
C PRO A 342 -12.47 20.54 4.75
N ALA A 343 -13.15 21.70 4.86
CA ALA A 343 -14.62 21.75 4.89
C ALA A 343 -15.30 21.04 3.71
N TYR A 344 -14.71 21.08 2.52
CA TYR A 344 -15.26 20.44 1.33
C TYR A 344 -15.14 18.90 1.31
N SER A 345 -14.32 18.32 2.16
CA SER A 345 -14.09 16.87 2.26
C SER A 345 -14.59 16.26 3.56
N GLN A 346 -15.30 17.02 4.38
CA GLN A 346 -15.87 16.52 5.64
C GLN A 346 -16.96 15.47 5.40
N ILE A 347 -16.98 14.46 6.25
CA ILE A 347 -17.92 13.34 6.22
C ILE A 347 -19.20 13.75 6.93
N ALA A 348 -20.34 13.71 6.22
CA ALA A 348 -21.64 14.07 6.78
C ALA A 348 -22.21 12.99 7.70
N ARG A 349 -21.96 11.72 7.41
CA ARG A 349 -22.44 10.60 8.23
C ARG A 349 -21.54 9.37 8.11
N VAL A 350 -21.59 8.52 9.15
CA VAL A 350 -21.01 7.17 9.14
C VAL A 350 -22.16 6.15 9.07
N LYS A 351 -21.95 5.09 8.30
CA LYS A 351 -22.82 3.92 8.25
C LYS A 351 -22.00 2.69 8.56
N ILE A 352 -22.38 1.96 9.61
CA ILE A 352 -21.74 0.69 9.95
C ILE A 352 -22.14 -0.36 8.92
N TYR A 353 -21.14 -1.05 8.38
CA TYR A 353 -21.32 -2.20 7.52
C TYR A 353 -21.16 -3.48 8.35
N PRO A 354 -22.12 -4.39 8.33
CA PRO A 354 -22.16 -5.52 9.27
C PRO A 354 -21.17 -6.64 8.92
N GLU A 355 -20.69 -6.66 7.68
CA GLU A 355 -19.80 -7.68 7.14
C GLU A 355 -18.56 -7.05 6.52
N GLU A 356 -17.49 -7.85 6.45
CA GLU A 356 -16.26 -7.42 5.79
C GLU A 356 -16.53 -7.10 4.30
N PHE A 357 -15.92 -6.01 3.80
CA PHE A 357 -16.11 -5.62 2.41
C PHE A 357 -15.57 -6.69 1.45
N GLU A 358 -16.28 -6.92 0.33
CA GLU A 358 -15.77 -7.79 -0.71
C GLU A 358 -14.45 -7.27 -1.30
N LYS A 359 -13.48 -8.16 -1.43
CA LYS A 359 -12.15 -7.83 -1.91
C LYS A 359 -11.78 -8.56 -3.18
N THR A 360 -10.90 -7.95 -3.93
CA THR A 360 -10.19 -8.60 -5.02
C THR A 360 -9.19 -9.63 -4.46
N PRO A 361 -8.62 -10.53 -5.30
CA PRO A 361 -7.52 -11.40 -4.88
C PRO A 361 -6.31 -10.65 -4.30
N LYS A 362 -6.11 -9.38 -4.68
CA LYS A 362 -5.08 -8.48 -4.12
C LYS A 362 -5.47 -7.84 -2.78
N LYS A 363 -6.58 -8.27 -2.18
CA LYS A 363 -7.13 -7.70 -0.92
C LYS A 363 -7.58 -6.24 -1.01
N SER A 364 -7.71 -5.66 -2.19
CA SER A 364 -8.31 -4.34 -2.39
C SER A 364 -9.83 -4.45 -2.42
N ILE A 365 -10.53 -3.51 -1.77
CA ILE A 365 -11.99 -3.48 -1.71
C ILE A 365 -12.58 -3.24 -3.11
N LYS A 366 -13.62 -3.98 -3.46
CA LYS A 366 -14.38 -3.82 -4.71
C LYS A 366 -15.36 -2.64 -4.59
N ARG A 367 -14.85 -1.41 -4.66
CA ARG A 367 -15.63 -0.17 -4.43
C ARG A 367 -16.91 -0.08 -5.25
N PHE A 368 -16.92 -0.57 -6.47
CA PHE A 368 -18.08 -0.50 -7.38
C PHE A 368 -19.33 -1.21 -6.82
N LEU A 369 -19.17 -2.13 -5.86
CA LEU A 369 -20.30 -2.77 -5.19
C LEU A 369 -21.00 -1.87 -4.16
N TYR A 370 -20.38 -0.75 -3.79
CA TYR A 370 -20.81 0.08 -2.65
C TYR A 370 -21.15 1.51 -3.04
N GLN A 371 -21.04 1.89 -4.32
CA GLN A 371 -21.27 3.27 -4.81
C GLN A 371 -22.74 3.70 -4.75
N GLU A 372 -23.71 2.76 -4.69
CA GLU A 372 -25.17 3.02 -4.68
C GLU A 372 -25.84 2.68 -3.35
N VAL A 373 -25.14 2.70 -2.25
CA VAL A 373 -25.75 2.42 -0.94
C VAL A 373 -26.63 3.61 -0.53
N LYS A 374 -27.95 3.44 -0.68
CA LYS A 374 -29.01 4.39 -0.31
C LYS A 374 -29.09 4.59 1.21
#